data_d78e246cc8ba8499f62cbc98c446ee8f
#
_entry.id   d78e246cc8ba8499f62cbc98c446ee8f
#
_cell.length_a   1.000
_cell.length_b   1.000
_cell.length_c   1.000
_cell.angle_alpha   90.00
_cell.angle_beta   90.00
_cell.angle_gamma   90.00
#
_symmetry.space_group_name_H-M   'P 1'
#
loop_
_entity.id
_entity.type
_entity.pdbx_description
1 polymer ?
#
loop_
_entity_poly.entity_id
_entity_poly.type
_entity_poly.pdbx_seq_one_letter_code
_entity_poly.pdbx_strand_id
1 'polypeptide(L)'
;NMNRRNISPQAVRICGLTLLCLAIMFGVAAANKAKGGEKLVSEYTVQDDVLPRHVKFESMPADMPQMTAAWFYKYKGLGQFDMCSRLFPQDQLEALNFEQEDRDFKDGYYIQEYIVHGFKTLSQEEYEDQKARYDQLAASYGYKEYKVVRVSFSQKWSPKALQKAPQWGDGEFTRDFAVGREAGLREKWKIFELGMM
;
A
#
# COMPACT_ATOMS: atom_id res chain seq x y z
N ASN A 1 -5.60 -67.19 1.18
CA ASN A 1 -4.20 -66.74 1.35
C ASN A 1 -4.11 -65.23 1.08
N MET A 2 -4.30 -64.43 2.15
CA MET A 2 -4.13 -62.98 2.10
C MET A 2 -2.68 -62.62 2.47
N ASN A 3 -1.98 -62.09 1.50
CA ASN A 3 -0.59 -61.65 1.63
C ASN A 3 -0.53 -60.33 2.40
N ARG A 4 -0.22 -60.35 3.70
CA ARG A 4 0.05 -59.15 4.52
C ARG A 4 1.42 -58.61 4.15
N ARG A 5 1.45 -57.51 3.40
CA ARG A 5 2.70 -56.73 3.20
C ARG A 5 3.10 -56.08 4.53
N ASN A 6 4.21 -56.55 5.10
CA ASN A 6 4.88 -55.92 6.23
C ASN A 6 5.41 -54.55 5.77
N ILE A 7 4.77 -53.46 6.22
CA ILE A 7 5.30 -52.09 6.10
C ILE A 7 6.33 -51.90 7.20
N SER A 8 7.57 -51.60 6.86
CA SER A 8 8.67 -51.49 7.81
C SER A 8 8.43 -50.28 8.76
N PRO A 9 8.83 -50.36 10.06
CA PRO A 9 8.66 -49.29 11.02
C PRO A 9 9.35 -47.96 10.65
N GLN A 10 10.38 -48.02 9.79
CA GLN A 10 11.08 -46.85 9.30
C GLN A 10 10.28 -46.01 8.29
N ALA A 11 9.45 -46.65 7.45
CA ALA A 11 8.59 -45.92 6.51
C ALA A 11 7.52 -45.07 7.23
N VAL A 12 7.01 -45.58 8.36
CA VAL A 12 6.00 -44.83 9.17
C VAL A 12 6.63 -43.63 9.88
N ARG A 13 7.89 -43.71 10.29
CA ARG A 13 8.60 -42.57 10.94
C ARG A 13 8.94 -41.45 9.97
N ILE A 14 9.30 -41.76 8.73
CA ILE A 14 9.60 -40.74 7.71
C ILE A 14 8.33 -40.00 7.28
N CYS A 15 7.19 -40.70 7.09
CA CYS A 15 5.92 -40.05 6.80
C CYS A 15 5.41 -39.17 7.95
N GLY A 16 5.64 -39.58 9.20
CA GLY A 16 5.23 -38.80 10.37
C GLY A 16 6.01 -37.49 10.51
N LEU A 17 7.32 -37.54 10.21
CA LEU A 17 8.18 -36.34 10.32
C LEU A 17 7.89 -35.31 9.21
N THR A 18 7.65 -35.77 7.98
CA THR A 18 7.29 -34.89 6.86
C THR A 18 5.93 -34.23 7.04
N LEU A 19 4.94 -34.93 7.58
CA LEU A 19 3.63 -34.36 7.91
C LEU A 19 3.72 -33.34 9.04
N LEU A 20 4.57 -33.56 10.05
CA LEU A 20 4.78 -32.62 11.15
C LEU A 20 5.48 -31.33 10.64
N CYS A 21 6.48 -31.44 9.77
CA CYS A 21 7.15 -30.29 9.17
C CYS A 21 6.20 -29.45 8.27
N LEU A 22 5.34 -30.10 7.50
CA LEU A 22 4.32 -29.43 6.70
C LEU A 22 3.31 -28.71 7.59
N ALA A 23 2.84 -29.33 8.69
CA ALA A 23 1.91 -28.70 9.62
C ALA A 23 2.53 -27.48 10.32
N ILE A 24 3.84 -27.51 10.65
CA ILE A 24 4.56 -26.37 11.25
C ILE A 24 4.72 -25.25 10.23
N MET A 25 5.02 -25.54 8.97
CA MET A 25 5.12 -24.51 7.93
C MET A 25 3.78 -23.85 7.60
N PHE A 26 2.68 -24.63 7.54
CA PHE A 26 1.33 -24.06 7.39
C PHE A 26 0.85 -23.32 8.64
N GLY A 27 1.22 -23.76 9.82
CA GLY A 27 0.91 -23.07 11.08
C GLY A 27 1.62 -21.73 11.23
N VAL A 28 2.87 -21.62 10.81
CA VAL A 28 3.64 -20.36 10.80
C VAL A 28 3.12 -19.39 9.76
N ALA A 29 2.73 -19.86 8.57
CA ALA A 29 2.12 -19.03 7.54
C ALA A 29 0.71 -18.51 7.97
N ALA A 30 -0.08 -19.32 8.67
CA ALA A 30 -1.39 -18.92 9.19
C ALA A 30 -1.28 -17.99 10.40
N ALA A 31 -0.29 -18.18 11.29
CA ALA A 31 -0.05 -17.33 12.44
C ALA A 31 0.48 -15.94 12.05
N ASN A 32 1.26 -15.84 10.98
CA ASN A 32 1.69 -14.56 10.43
C ASN A 32 0.55 -13.78 9.73
N LYS A 33 -0.53 -14.45 9.32
CA LYS A 33 -1.71 -13.80 8.72
C LYS A 33 -2.63 -13.16 9.77
N ALA A 34 -2.50 -13.53 11.04
CA ALA A 34 -3.37 -13.08 12.12
C ALA A 34 -2.78 -11.95 13.01
N LYS A 35 -1.50 -11.60 12.86
CA LYS A 35 -0.83 -10.58 13.67
C LYS A 35 0.05 -9.67 12.82
N GLY A 36 -0.53 -8.66 12.22
CA GLY A 36 0.27 -7.60 11.63
C GLY A 36 -0.28 -7.18 10.29
N GLY A 37 -0.50 -5.89 10.11
CA GLY A 37 -0.72 -5.31 8.80
C GLY A 37 0.37 -5.78 7.82
N GLU A 38 0.04 -5.87 6.58
CA GLU A 38 0.96 -6.28 5.52
C GLU A 38 2.27 -5.47 5.61
N LYS A 39 3.40 -6.18 5.78
CA LYS A 39 4.71 -5.53 5.94
C LYS A 39 5.10 -4.87 4.63
N LEU A 40 5.43 -3.57 4.68
CA LEU A 40 6.01 -2.89 3.52
C LEU A 40 7.44 -3.43 3.27
N VAL A 41 7.72 -3.74 2.01
CA VAL A 41 9.08 -4.08 1.54
C VAL A 41 9.59 -2.97 0.62
N SER A 42 10.91 -2.93 0.40
CA SER A 42 11.54 -1.85 -0.37
C SER A 42 11.22 -1.89 -1.86
N GLU A 43 10.75 -3.03 -2.38
CA GLU A 43 10.51 -3.18 -3.82
C GLU A 43 9.42 -4.20 -4.10
N TYR A 44 8.55 -3.87 -5.05
CA TYR A 44 7.50 -4.71 -5.59
C TYR A 44 7.60 -4.70 -7.11
N THR A 45 7.77 -5.87 -7.70
CA THR A 45 7.78 -6.04 -9.16
C THR A 45 6.75 -7.08 -9.55
N VAL A 46 5.87 -6.72 -10.48
CA VAL A 46 4.95 -7.65 -11.12
C VAL A 46 5.37 -7.76 -12.59
N GLN A 47 5.95 -8.91 -12.94
CA GLN A 47 6.28 -9.24 -14.31
C GLN A 47 5.04 -9.84 -14.96
N ASP A 48 4.32 -9.00 -15.67
CA ASP A 48 3.10 -9.34 -16.41
C ASP A 48 3.27 -8.76 -17.81
N ASP A 49 3.10 -9.57 -18.85
CA ASP A 49 3.30 -9.14 -20.24
C ASP A 49 2.31 -8.06 -20.68
N VAL A 50 1.17 -7.95 -20.00
CA VAL A 50 0.10 -7.00 -20.31
C VAL A 50 0.18 -5.75 -19.45
N LEU A 51 0.38 -5.94 -18.14
CA LEU A 51 0.36 -4.86 -17.13
C LEU A 51 1.60 -4.95 -16.21
N PRO A 52 2.83 -4.77 -16.73
CA PRO A 52 4.03 -4.78 -15.91
C PRO A 52 4.01 -3.59 -14.93
N ARG A 53 4.38 -3.84 -13.67
CA ARG A 53 4.34 -2.85 -12.59
C ARG A 53 5.56 -2.91 -11.71
N HIS A 54 6.03 -1.74 -11.30
CA HIS A 54 7.17 -1.61 -10.41
C HIS A 54 6.92 -0.51 -9.38
N VAL A 55 7.10 -0.83 -8.10
CA VAL A 55 7.07 0.15 -7.00
C VAL A 55 8.31 -0.06 -6.15
N LYS A 56 9.15 0.97 -6.04
CA LYS A 56 10.38 0.94 -5.27
C LYS A 56 10.37 2.05 -4.22
N PHE A 57 10.83 1.71 -3.02
CA PHE A 57 11.07 2.64 -1.93
C PHE A 57 12.57 2.73 -1.69
N GLU A 58 13.20 3.85 -2.04
CA GLU A 58 14.63 4.11 -1.76
C GLU A 58 14.85 4.47 -0.30
N SER A 59 13.83 5.03 0.34
CA SER A 59 13.79 5.28 1.78
C SER A 59 12.55 4.64 2.38
N MET A 60 12.69 4.00 3.52
CA MET A 60 11.58 3.39 4.24
C MET A 60 10.91 4.39 5.18
N PRO A 61 9.58 4.35 5.33
CA PRO A 61 8.86 5.22 6.26
C PRO A 61 9.28 4.98 7.71
N ALA A 62 9.44 6.06 8.47
CA ALA A 62 9.91 6.03 9.86
C ALA A 62 8.77 5.89 10.88
N ASP A 63 7.54 6.30 10.53
CA ASP A 63 6.37 6.31 11.42
C ASP A 63 5.08 5.93 10.68
N MET A 64 3.97 5.87 11.39
CA MET A 64 2.68 5.48 10.82
C MET A 64 2.10 6.48 9.81
N PRO A 65 2.18 7.81 9.99
CA PRO A 65 1.82 8.77 8.94
C PRO A 65 2.57 8.55 7.63
N GLN A 66 3.90 8.41 7.69
CA GLN A 66 4.73 8.11 6.51
C GLN A 66 4.40 6.73 5.93
N MET A 67 4.14 5.72 6.77
CA MET A 67 3.72 4.40 6.35
C MET A 67 2.38 4.44 5.60
N THR A 68 1.44 5.28 6.05
CA THR A 68 0.14 5.45 5.37
C THR A 68 0.31 6.05 3.98
N ALA A 69 1.19 7.05 3.82
CA ALA A 69 1.56 7.60 2.51
C ALA A 69 2.30 6.57 1.63
N ALA A 70 3.17 5.74 2.22
CA ALA A 70 3.86 4.67 1.49
C ALA A 70 2.86 3.62 0.95
N TRP A 71 1.88 3.21 1.74
CA TRP A 71 0.83 2.30 1.29
C TRP A 71 0.01 2.85 0.12
N PHE A 72 -0.20 4.16 0.06
CA PHE A 72 -0.85 4.79 -1.09
C PHE A 72 -0.09 4.48 -2.40
N TYR A 73 1.22 4.72 -2.46
CA TYR A 73 2.04 4.43 -3.63
C TYR A 73 2.08 2.94 -3.96
N LYS A 74 2.23 2.09 -2.93
CA LYS A 74 2.20 0.64 -3.10
C LYS A 74 0.89 0.17 -3.73
N TYR A 75 -0.24 0.51 -3.11
CA TYR A 75 -1.53 0.01 -3.57
C TYR A 75 -1.92 0.57 -4.93
N LYS A 76 -1.69 1.87 -5.13
CA LYS A 76 -1.96 2.52 -6.43
C LYS A 76 -1.07 1.95 -7.54
N GLY A 77 0.24 1.81 -7.29
CA GLY A 77 1.19 1.27 -8.26
C GLY A 77 0.97 -0.22 -8.59
N LEU A 78 0.41 -0.99 -7.65
CA LEU A 78 0.08 -2.40 -7.88
C LEU A 78 -1.35 -2.63 -8.39
N GLY A 79 -2.15 -1.59 -8.60
CA GLY A 79 -3.55 -1.71 -9.02
C GLY A 79 -4.47 -2.28 -7.93
N GLN A 80 -4.13 -2.10 -6.66
CA GLN A 80 -4.89 -2.57 -5.50
C GLN A 80 -5.82 -1.47 -4.98
N PHE A 81 -6.74 -0.98 -5.83
CA PHE A 81 -7.55 0.21 -5.55
C PHE A 81 -8.52 0.04 -4.39
N ASP A 82 -9.02 -1.16 -4.13
CA ASP A 82 -9.84 -1.47 -2.95
C ASP A 82 -9.03 -1.35 -1.65
N MET A 83 -7.74 -1.67 -1.66
CA MET A 83 -6.84 -1.44 -0.52
C MET A 83 -6.46 0.03 -0.40
N CYS A 84 -6.24 0.71 -1.53
CA CYS A 84 -5.96 2.14 -1.58
C CYS A 84 -7.13 2.96 -1.01
N SER A 85 -8.37 2.64 -1.37
CA SER A 85 -9.57 3.32 -0.87
C SER A 85 -9.72 3.27 0.65
N ARG A 86 -9.25 2.20 1.29
CA ARG A 86 -9.28 2.05 2.75
C ARG A 86 -8.34 3.01 3.48
N LEU A 87 -7.44 3.69 2.79
CA LEU A 87 -6.58 4.73 3.37
C LEU A 87 -7.30 6.07 3.55
N PHE A 88 -8.50 6.25 2.99
CA PHE A 88 -9.27 7.49 2.99
C PHE A 88 -10.55 7.40 3.83
N PRO A 89 -11.10 8.53 4.30
CA PRO A 89 -12.44 8.61 4.84
C PRO A 89 -13.50 8.19 3.80
N GLN A 90 -14.61 7.61 4.27
CA GLN A 90 -15.64 7.04 3.39
C GLN A 90 -16.29 8.08 2.47
N ASP A 91 -16.49 9.30 2.95
CA ASP A 91 -17.12 10.40 2.22
C ASP A 91 -16.26 10.99 1.09
N GLN A 92 -14.95 10.71 1.09
CA GLN A 92 -14.06 11.12 -0.01
C GLN A 92 -14.01 10.14 -1.17
N LEU A 93 -14.51 8.92 -1.01
CA LEU A 93 -14.33 7.85 -1.99
C LEU A 93 -15.04 8.15 -3.32
N GLU A 94 -16.17 8.84 -3.29
CA GLU A 94 -16.88 9.27 -4.50
C GLU A 94 -16.04 10.25 -5.33
N ALA A 95 -15.43 11.25 -4.66
CA ALA A 95 -14.59 12.24 -5.33
C ALA A 95 -13.28 11.65 -5.87
N LEU A 96 -12.70 10.68 -5.16
CA LEU A 96 -11.45 10.01 -5.54
C LEU A 96 -11.65 9.00 -6.68
N ASN A 97 -12.87 8.48 -6.86
CA ASN A 97 -13.30 7.63 -7.97
C ASN A 97 -12.37 6.44 -8.28
N PHE A 98 -12.01 5.67 -7.24
CA PHE A 98 -11.14 4.50 -7.39
C PHE A 98 -11.69 3.43 -8.33
N GLU A 99 -13.00 3.36 -8.54
CA GLU A 99 -13.59 2.46 -9.52
C GLU A 99 -13.22 2.83 -10.95
N GLN A 100 -13.14 4.14 -11.27
CA GLN A 100 -12.67 4.58 -12.58
C GLN A 100 -11.17 4.33 -12.73
N GLU A 101 -10.38 4.57 -11.67
CA GLU A 101 -8.94 4.25 -11.70
C GLU A 101 -8.71 2.74 -11.93
N ASP A 102 -9.52 1.86 -11.33
CA ASP A 102 -9.43 0.41 -11.55
C ASP A 102 -9.78 0.02 -13.00
N ARG A 103 -10.81 0.64 -13.57
CA ARG A 103 -11.15 0.43 -15.00
C ARG A 103 -10.02 0.91 -15.92
N ASP A 104 -9.53 2.13 -15.70
CA ASP A 104 -8.44 2.70 -16.50
C ASP A 104 -7.19 1.84 -16.41
N PHE A 105 -6.86 1.35 -15.21
CA PHE A 105 -5.76 0.45 -14.98
C PHE A 105 -5.89 -0.84 -15.81
N LYS A 106 -7.04 -1.52 -15.74
CA LYS A 106 -7.32 -2.74 -16.51
C LYS A 106 -7.28 -2.51 -18.03
N ASP A 107 -7.65 -1.31 -18.44
CA ASP A 107 -7.58 -0.88 -19.84
C ASP A 107 -6.16 -0.46 -20.27
N GLY A 108 -5.17 -0.53 -19.37
CA GLY A 108 -3.77 -0.23 -19.66
C GLY A 108 -3.41 1.26 -19.53
N TYR A 109 -4.26 2.10 -18.92
CA TYR A 109 -3.99 3.50 -18.60
C TYR A 109 -3.58 3.61 -17.12
N TYR A 110 -2.29 3.41 -16.81
CA TYR A 110 -1.80 3.34 -15.44
C TYR A 110 -0.36 3.84 -15.32
N ILE A 111 0.08 4.10 -14.09
CA ILE A 111 1.47 4.37 -13.78
C ILE A 111 2.19 3.04 -13.64
N GLN A 112 3.11 2.78 -14.56
CA GLN A 112 3.87 1.54 -14.65
C GLN A 112 4.96 1.45 -13.60
N GLU A 113 5.54 2.59 -13.22
CA GLU A 113 6.62 2.66 -12.24
C GLU A 113 6.40 3.81 -11.26
N TYR A 114 6.54 3.51 -9.98
CA TYR A 114 6.76 4.48 -8.91
C TYR A 114 8.11 4.21 -8.24
N ILE A 115 8.95 5.24 -8.12
CA ILE A 115 10.14 5.21 -7.27
C ILE A 115 9.94 6.29 -6.20
N VAL A 116 9.74 5.87 -4.96
CA VAL A 116 9.61 6.79 -3.81
C VAL A 116 11.00 7.04 -3.25
N HIS A 117 11.49 8.27 -3.39
CA HIS A 117 12.83 8.69 -2.97
C HIS A 117 12.91 8.96 -1.48
N GLY A 118 11.84 9.52 -0.89
CA GLY A 118 11.85 9.83 0.52
C GLY A 118 10.53 10.35 1.08
N PHE A 119 10.50 10.37 2.41
CA PHE A 119 9.40 10.88 3.23
C PHE A 119 9.93 11.94 4.18
N LYS A 120 9.23 13.07 4.30
CA LYS A 120 9.49 14.11 5.27
C LYS A 120 8.20 14.50 5.99
N THR A 121 8.15 14.33 7.30
CA THR A 121 7.08 14.91 8.11
C THR A 121 7.38 16.40 8.24
N LEU A 122 6.45 17.25 7.75
CA LEU A 122 6.60 18.70 7.75
C LEU A 122 6.39 19.28 9.14
N SER A 123 7.14 20.33 9.49
CA SER A 123 6.84 21.18 10.62
C SER A 123 5.62 22.06 10.30
N GLN A 124 4.96 22.61 11.32
CA GLN A 124 3.80 23.50 11.12
C GLN A 124 4.13 24.71 10.23
N GLU A 125 5.32 25.25 10.35
CA GLU A 125 5.80 26.39 9.56
C GLU A 125 5.87 26.08 8.06
N GLU A 126 6.12 24.82 7.70
CA GLU A 126 6.27 24.36 6.30
C GLU A 126 4.92 24.19 5.58
N TYR A 127 3.79 24.19 6.30
CA TYR A 127 2.44 24.17 5.73
C TYR A 127 1.50 25.22 6.36
N GLU A 128 2.04 26.31 6.86
CA GLU A 128 1.29 27.34 7.57
C GLU A 128 0.15 27.93 6.73
N ASP A 129 0.36 28.10 5.44
CA ASP A 129 -0.64 28.56 4.48
C ASP A 129 -1.83 27.60 4.31
N GLN A 130 -1.63 26.30 4.57
CA GLN A 130 -2.67 25.26 4.50
C GLN A 130 -3.22 24.87 5.88
N LYS A 131 -2.57 25.32 6.95
CA LYS A 131 -2.86 24.86 8.31
C LYS A 131 -4.32 25.03 8.71
N ALA A 132 -4.91 26.21 8.47
CA ALA A 132 -6.29 26.47 8.83
C ALA A 132 -7.27 25.49 8.16
N ARG A 133 -7.01 25.14 6.89
CA ARG A 133 -7.78 24.15 6.14
C ARG A 133 -7.60 22.75 6.73
N TYR A 134 -6.36 22.34 7.03
CA TYR A 134 -6.10 21.03 7.62
C TYR A 134 -6.72 20.90 9.01
N ASP A 135 -6.64 21.94 9.85
CA ASP A 135 -7.27 21.97 11.17
C ASP A 135 -8.80 21.79 11.06
N GLN A 136 -9.44 22.50 10.13
CA GLN A 136 -10.89 22.38 9.90
C GLN A 136 -11.28 20.98 9.42
N LEU A 137 -10.55 20.41 8.47
CA LEU A 137 -10.81 19.06 7.95
C LEU A 137 -10.57 17.99 9.03
N ALA A 138 -9.45 18.07 9.76
CA ALA A 138 -9.15 17.16 10.85
C ALA A 138 -10.22 17.17 11.94
N ALA A 139 -10.71 18.36 12.29
CA ALA A 139 -11.80 18.52 13.25
C ALA A 139 -13.12 17.91 12.74
N SER A 140 -13.47 18.10 11.45
CA SER A 140 -14.69 17.55 10.86
C SER A 140 -14.70 16.02 10.84
N TYR A 141 -13.53 15.39 10.69
CA TYR A 141 -13.37 13.93 10.79
C TYR A 141 -13.20 13.43 12.23
N GLY A 142 -13.12 14.32 13.21
CA GLY A 142 -12.90 13.94 14.62
C GLY A 142 -11.54 13.32 14.88
N TYR A 143 -10.51 13.68 14.10
CA TYR A 143 -9.16 13.20 14.31
C TYR A 143 -8.54 13.80 15.57
N LYS A 144 -7.85 12.97 16.36
CA LYS A 144 -7.15 13.39 17.58
C LYS A 144 -5.90 14.22 17.29
N GLU A 145 -5.25 13.91 16.19
CA GLU A 145 -4.06 14.57 15.69
C GLU A 145 -3.91 14.30 14.20
N TYR A 146 -3.11 15.11 13.54
CA TYR A 146 -2.69 14.85 12.17
C TYR A 146 -1.23 15.22 11.95
N LYS A 147 -0.65 14.69 10.89
CA LYS A 147 0.66 15.06 10.37
C LYS A 147 0.55 15.34 8.89
N VAL A 148 1.42 16.23 8.40
CA VAL A 148 1.58 16.46 6.97
C VAL A 148 2.89 15.79 6.54
N VAL A 149 2.80 14.87 5.60
CA VAL A 149 3.93 14.10 5.09
C VAL A 149 4.18 14.49 3.65
N ARG A 150 5.34 15.06 3.36
CA ARG A 150 5.83 15.30 2.00
C ARG A 150 6.53 14.05 1.49
N VAL A 151 6.13 13.58 0.33
CA VAL A 151 6.75 12.46 -0.36
C VAL A 151 7.37 12.95 -1.63
N SER A 152 8.67 12.66 -1.84
CA SER A 152 9.36 12.85 -3.11
C SER A 152 9.38 11.53 -3.87
N PHE A 153 9.04 11.57 -5.16
CA PHE A 153 8.92 10.37 -5.98
C PHE A 153 9.09 10.66 -7.45
N SER A 154 9.44 9.63 -8.22
CA SER A 154 9.35 9.61 -9.68
C SER A 154 8.21 8.70 -10.11
N GLN A 155 7.62 9.01 -11.25
CA GLN A 155 6.64 8.14 -11.89
C GLN A 155 6.91 7.99 -13.38
N LYS A 156 6.54 6.81 -13.92
CA LYS A 156 6.44 6.55 -15.35
C LYS A 156 5.09 5.95 -15.68
N TRP A 157 4.45 6.52 -16.67
CA TRP A 157 3.19 6.02 -17.20
C TRP A 157 3.41 4.87 -18.19
N SER A 158 2.39 4.04 -18.34
CA SER A 158 2.34 3.07 -19.42
C SER A 158 2.36 3.78 -20.78
N PRO A 159 2.91 3.16 -21.86
CA PRO A 159 2.93 3.76 -23.18
C PRO A 159 1.54 4.14 -23.69
N LYS A 160 0.51 3.39 -23.30
CA LYS A 160 -0.88 3.68 -23.67
C LYS A 160 -1.43 4.92 -22.95
N ALA A 161 -1.09 5.11 -21.67
CA ALA A 161 -1.50 6.28 -20.93
C ALA A 161 -0.87 7.58 -21.45
N LEU A 162 0.39 7.53 -21.87
CA LEU A 162 1.10 8.69 -22.44
C LEU A 162 0.42 9.20 -23.72
N GLN A 163 -0.26 8.34 -24.50
CA GLN A 163 -1.00 8.76 -25.69
C GLN A 163 -2.19 9.67 -25.37
N LYS A 164 -2.72 9.62 -24.13
CA LYS A 164 -3.80 10.50 -23.65
C LYS A 164 -3.29 11.82 -23.05
N ALA A 165 -1.97 12.05 -23.03
CA ALA A 165 -1.34 13.23 -22.45
C ALA A 165 -1.85 13.53 -21.02
N PRO A 166 -1.54 12.66 -20.03
CA PRO A 166 -1.99 12.86 -18.66
C PRO A 166 -1.49 14.20 -18.12
N GLN A 167 -2.27 14.85 -17.26
CA GLN A 167 -1.95 16.16 -16.69
C GLN A 167 -0.55 16.20 -16.04
N TRP A 168 -0.17 15.10 -15.38
CA TRP A 168 1.14 14.89 -14.78
C TRP A 168 1.81 13.73 -15.52
N GLY A 169 2.75 14.04 -16.40
CA GLY A 169 3.47 13.07 -17.21
C GLY A 169 4.50 12.26 -16.40
N ASP A 170 5.48 11.71 -17.14
CA ASP A 170 6.66 11.11 -16.52
C ASP A 170 7.52 12.20 -15.86
N GLY A 171 8.15 11.89 -14.74
CA GLY A 171 9.05 12.83 -14.07
C GLY A 171 9.17 12.65 -12.58
N GLU A 172 9.85 13.61 -11.96
CA GLU A 172 10.02 13.70 -10.51
C GLU A 172 9.06 14.73 -9.92
N PHE A 173 8.44 14.36 -8.81
CA PHE A 173 7.41 15.15 -8.15
C PHE A 173 7.55 15.11 -6.64
N THR A 174 6.87 16.05 -5.99
CA THR A 174 6.57 15.98 -4.56
C THR A 174 5.07 16.08 -4.35
N ARG A 175 4.56 15.38 -3.33
CA ARG A 175 3.15 15.49 -2.92
C ARG A 175 3.06 15.48 -1.41
N ASP A 176 2.22 16.36 -0.89
CA ASP A 176 1.90 16.43 0.53
C ASP A 176 0.66 15.58 0.84
N PHE A 177 0.73 14.82 1.92
CA PHE A 177 -0.34 13.98 2.46
C PHE A 177 -0.70 14.50 3.85
N ALA A 178 -1.90 15.02 4.03
CA ALA A 178 -2.42 15.28 5.36
C ALA A 178 -3.06 13.98 5.91
N VAL A 179 -2.46 13.43 6.96
CA VAL A 179 -2.80 12.12 7.52
C VAL A 179 -3.26 12.28 8.96
N GLY A 180 -4.51 11.92 9.24
CA GLY A 180 -5.15 12.05 10.54
C GLY A 180 -5.31 10.72 11.27
N ARG A 181 -5.27 10.75 12.61
CA ARG A 181 -5.44 9.59 13.47
C ARG A 181 -6.85 9.53 14.03
N GLU A 182 -7.59 8.47 13.65
CA GLU A 182 -8.93 8.21 14.18
C GLU A 182 -8.92 8.01 15.70
N ALA A 183 -10.00 8.47 16.37
CA ALA A 183 -10.23 8.16 17.77
C ALA A 183 -10.77 6.73 17.89
N GLY A 184 -10.25 5.92 18.85
CA GLY A 184 -10.79 4.60 19.13
C GLY A 184 -9.76 3.58 19.60
N LEU A 185 -10.23 2.32 19.83
CA LEU A 185 -9.38 1.22 20.32
C LEU A 185 -8.36 0.73 19.27
N ARG A 186 -8.65 0.93 18.00
CA ARG A 186 -7.73 0.64 16.89
C ARG A 186 -7.49 1.93 16.15
N GLU A 187 -6.54 2.71 16.64
CA GLU A 187 -6.12 3.96 16.05
C GLU A 187 -5.62 3.73 14.63
N LYS A 188 -6.42 4.12 13.65
CA LYS A 188 -6.05 4.06 12.24
C LYS A 188 -5.65 5.44 11.78
N TRP A 189 -4.66 5.48 10.92
CA TRP A 189 -4.27 6.66 10.19
C TRP A 189 -4.95 6.69 8.83
N LYS A 190 -5.53 7.84 8.47
CA LYS A 190 -6.26 8.06 7.22
C LYS A 190 -5.70 9.28 6.50
N ILE A 191 -5.61 9.19 5.19
CA ILE A 191 -5.30 10.34 4.33
C ILE A 191 -6.60 11.13 4.15
N PHE A 192 -6.66 12.35 4.66
CA PHE A 192 -7.86 13.18 4.54
C PHE A 192 -7.68 14.35 3.57
N GLU A 193 -6.46 14.58 3.09
CA GLU A 193 -6.18 15.56 2.04
C GLU A 193 -4.93 15.14 1.26
N LEU A 194 -5.00 15.31 -0.06
CA LEU A 194 -3.88 15.17 -0.98
C LEU A 194 -3.52 16.54 -1.54
N GLY A 195 -2.31 17.00 -1.29
CA GLY A 195 -1.76 18.18 -1.92
C GLY A 195 -1.61 18.01 -3.44
N MET A 196 -1.53 19.13 -4.14
CA MET A 196 -1.15 19.11 -5.56
C MET A 196 0.26 18.60 -5.73
N MET A 197 0.54 17.99 -6.89
CA MET A 197 1.90 17.63 -7.30
C MET A 197 2.62 18.83 -7.88
#